data_acb1dd1a921742c361e8d377cc2da8ee
#
_entry.id   acb1dd1a921742c361e8d377cc2da8ee
#
_cell.length_a   1.000
_cell.length_b   1.000
_cell.length_c   1.000
_cell.angle_alpha   90.00
_cell.angle_beta   90.00
_cell.angle_gamma   90.00
#
_symmetry.space_group_name_H-M   'P 1'
#
loop_
_entity.id
_entity.type
_entity.pdbx_description
1 polymer ?
#
loop_
_entity_poly.entity_id
_entity_poly.type
_entity_poly.pdbx_seq_one_letter_code
_entity_poly.pdbx_strand_id
1 'polypeptide(L)'
;YGLMSSRKTAFDQADVILLRERPLDFRMGYGRRLNPKATIIILDMDYRNVGYNRDFDIGLVGNIRAVVNGLCDASAGDTARRHDPFLDLLRSEEAKSQDKNRAIIDANATPIHPIRLVHEINEFLLEDTVYIGDGGDIVTFSGSVVRPHKPGGWMDPGPLGTLGVGTGFAMASKLLQPERDVVVLFGDGSFGLTGFDFETMVRNKLPFVGVIGNNASWNQIRYGQARKYGAERGDVGNILDDVRFDRFAESMGGFGIRVTDPADIRPALEKARDSGKPALVDVVIDREKYSSGTMNQTMYK
;
A
#
# COMPACT_ATOMS: atom_id res chain seq x y z
N TYR A 1 4.37 2.83 10.12
CA TYR A 1 3.87 4.07 9.53
C TYR A 1 4.92 4.62 8.61
N GLY A 2 4.78 4.40 7.31
CA GLY A 2 5.62 5.08 6.36
C GLY A 2 5.08 6.51 6.20
N LEU A 3 5.76 7.48 6.76
CA LEU A 3 5.67 8.85 6.28
C LEU A 3 6.19 8.84 4.84
N MET A 4 5.36 8.35 3.89
CA MET A 4 5.82 8.10 2.52
C MET A 4 6.34 9.36 1.85
N SER A 5 5.73 10.52 2.14
CA SER A 5 6.09 11.81 1.56
C SER A 5 7.36 12.39 2.18
N SER A 6 7.52 12.28 3.49
CA SER A 6 8.70 12.78 4.21
C SER A 6 9.85 11.76 4.28
N ARG A 7 9.66 10.52 3.77
CA ARG A 7 10.65 9.44 3.86
C ARG A 7 12.00 9.81 3.27
N LYS A 8 12.02 10.51 2.13
CA LYS A 8 13.28 10.93 1.51
C LYS A 8 14.01 11.90 2.42
N THR A 9 13.34 12.92 2.92
CA THR A 9 13.90 13.90 3.84
C THR A 9 14.40 13.24 5.13
N ALA A 10 13.64 12.28 5.67
CA ALA A 10 14.04 11.53 6.85
C ALA A 10 15.37 10.78 6.62
N PHE A 11 15.49 10.07 5.50
CA PHE A 11 16.71 9.32 5.20
C PHE A 11 17.91 10.19 4.84
N ASP A 12 17.68 11.31 4.16
CA ASP A 12 18.75 12.23 3.76
C ASP A 12 19.32 13.03 4.96
N GLN A 13 18.52 13.28 6.00
CA GLN A 13 18.88 14.18 7.08
C GLN A 13 19.06 13.52 8.46
N ALA A 14 18.64 12.27 8.62
CA ALA A 14 18.89 11.57 9.89
C ALA A 14 20.40 11.40 10.11
N ASP A 15 20.86 11.72 11.32
CA ASP A 15 22.24 11.53 11.78
C ASP A 15 22.46 10.17 12.44
N VAL A 16 21.39 9.54 12.97
CA VAL A 16 21.36 8.17 13.49
C VAL A 16 20.19 7.41 12.87
N ILE A 17 20.44 6.20 12.38
CA ILE A 17 19.44 5.35 11.77
C ILE A 17 19.48 3.96 12.42
N LEU A 18 18.42 3.61 13.15
CA LEU A 18 18.22 2.27 13.70
C LEU A 18 17.39 1.44 12.72
N LEU A 19 17.99 0.41 12.18
CA LEU A 19 17.36 -0.60 11.30
C LEU A 19 17.02 -1.84 12.11
N ARG A 20 15.73 -2.16 12.22
CA ARG A 20 15.24 -3.33 12.93
C ARG A 20 14.66 -4.33 11.94
N GLU A 21 15.30 -5.52 11.82
CA GLU A 21 14.82 -6.61 10.92
C GLU A 21 14.37 -6.09 9.55
N ARG A 22 15.07 -5.06 9.05
CA ARG A 22 14.75 -4.43 7.78
C ARG A 22 15.85 -4.71 6.78
N PRO A 23 15.65 -5.63 5.84
CA PRO A 23 16.63 -5.88 4.81
C PRO A 23 16.84 -4.61 3.96
N LEU A 24 18.08 -4.28 3.71
CA LEU A 24 18.47 -3.20 2.81
C LEU A 24 18.40 -3.68 1.36
N ASP A 25 17.20 -4.03 0.92
CA ASP A 25 16.90 -4.48 -0.44
C ASP A 25 16.63 -3.31 -1.41
N PHE A 26 16.07 -3.63 -2.58
CA PHE A 26 15.75 -2.65 -3.62
C PHE A 26 14.84 -1.51 -3.12
N ARG A 27 13.94 -1.75 -2.15
CA ARG A 27 13.03 -0.74 -1.58
C ARG A 27 13.78 0.37 -0.86
N MET A 28 14.95 0.04 -0.34
CA MET A 28 15.88 0.97 0.33
C MET A 28 17.06 1.37 -0.57
N GLY A 29 17.00 1.03 -1.88
CA GLY A 29 18.08 1.23 -2.80
C GLY A 29 19.38 0.52 -2.36
N TYR A 30 19.23 -0.66 -1.75
CA TYR A 30 20.34 -1.42 -1.18
C TYR A 30 21.18 -0.61 -0.18
N GLY A 31 20.54 0.21 0.65
CA GLY A 31 21.16 1.08 1.63
C GLY A 31 21.70 2.42 1.09
N ARG A 32 21.73 2.62 -0.23
CA ARG A 32 22.27 3.84 -0.86
C ARG A 32 21.41 5.09 -0.64
N ARG A 33 20.13 4.91 -0.23
CA ARG A 33 19.20 6.02 0.04
C ARG A 33 19.35 6.62 1.44
N LEU A 34 20.14 6.00 2.30
CA LEU A 34 20.38 6.49 3.66
C LEU A 34 21.50 7.53 3.63
N ASN A 35 21.41 8.52 4.51
CA ASN A 35 22.48 9.53 4.69
C ASN A 35 23.84 8.83 4.82
N PRO A 36 24.82 9.15 3.96
CA PRO A 36 26.14 8.51 4.00
C PRO A 36 26.93 8.84 5.28
N LYS A 37 26.53 9.89 6.00
CA LYS A 37 27.18 10.36 7.26
C LYS A 37 26.44 9.88 8.51
N ALA A 38 25.30 9.20 8.36
CA ALA A 38 24.55 8.73 9.51
C ALA A 38 25.24 7.57 10.21
N THR A 39 25.18 7.55 11.53
CA THR A 39 25.49 6.36 12.33
C THR A 39 24.43 5.29 12.07
N ILE A 40 24.84 4.13 11.59
CA ILE A 40 23.94 3.02 11.26
C ILE A 40 24.00 1.96 12.36
N ILE A 41 22.85 1.75 12.99
CA ILE A 41 22.66 0.71 13.99
C ILE A 41 21.76 -0.36 13.38
N ILE A 42 22.21 -1.61 13.31
CA ILE A 42 21.42 -2.73 12.79
C ILE A 42 21.08 -3.67 13.93
N LEU A 43 19.77 -3.93 14.09
CA LEU A 43 19.23 -4.89 15.05
C LEU A 43 18.54 -6.00 14.28
N ASP A 44 19.04 -7.23 14.40
CA ASP A 44 18.46 -8.40 13.75
C ASP A 44 18.60 -9.65 14.63
N MET A 45 17.70 -10.60 14.48
CA MET A 45 17.81 -11.91 15.15
C MET A 45 18.84 -12.81 14.46
N ASP A 46 19.07 -12.59 13.15
CA ASP A 46 20.01 -13.33 12.35
C ASP A 46 21.25 -12.49 12.07
N TYR A 47 22.40 -12.90 12.60
CA TYR A 47 23.69 -12.21 12.40
C TYR A 47 24.06 -12.05 10.91
N ARG A 48 23.56 -12.90 10.00
CA ARG A 48 23.84 -12.85 8.57
C ARG A 48 23.21 -11.63 7.89
N ASN A 49 22.21 -11.02 8.49
CA ASN A 49 21.54 -9.82 8.00
C ASN A 49 22.29 -8.54 8.42
N VAL A 50 23.13 -8.64 9.47
CA VAL A 50 23.90 -7.48 9.97
C VAL A 50 25.02 -7.17 9.01
N GLY A 51 25.00 -5.95 8.44
CA GLY A 51 25.96 -5.52 7.41
C GLY A 51 25.61 -5.93 5.98
N TYR A 52 24.46 -6.56 5.76
CA TYR A 52 24.03 -6.92 4.41
C TYR A 52 23.73 -5.67 3.57
N ASN A 53 24.40 -5.52 2.43
CA ASN A 53 24.32 -4.42 1.46
C ASN A 53 24.81 -3.03 1.94
N ARG A 54 25.19 -2.84 3.18
CA ARG A 54 25.79 -1.60 3.69
C ARG A 54 26.56 -1.84 4.98
N ASP A 55 27.70 -1.15 5.12
CA ASP A 55 28.45 -1.10 6.37
C ASP A 55 27.61 -0.47 7.48
N PHE A 56 27.90 -0.83 8.72
CA PHE A 56 27.23 -0.38 9.92
C PHE A 56 28.23 0.01 11.01
N ASP A 57 27.80 0.86 11.94
CA ASP A 57 28.61 1.28 13.06
C ASP A 57 28.39 0.38 14.29
N ILE A 58 27.13 -0.02 14.53
CA ILE A 58 26.74 -0.86 15.67
C ILE A 58 25.84 -2.00 15.18
N GLY A 59 26.24 -3.23 15.46
CA GLY A 59 25.45 -4.44 15.23
C GLY A 59 24.93 -5.02 16.52
N LEU A 60 23.62 -5.19 16.62
CA LEU A 60 22.93 -5.80 17.75
C LEU A 60 22.25 -7.09 17.29
N VAL A 61 22.75 -8.24 17.73
CA VAL A 61 22.20 -9.55 17.37
C VAL A 61 21.49 -10.13 18.57
N GLY A 62 20.19 -10.42 18.45
CA GLY A 62 19.43 -11.00 19.54
C GLY A 62 17.93 -10.84 19.42
N ASN A 63 17.22 -11.30 20.45
CA ASN A 63 15.77 -11.16 20.51
C ASN A 63 15.37 -9.69 20.52
N ILE A 64 14.59 -9.28 19.53
CA ILE A 64 14.20 -7.90 19.30
C ILE A 64 13.53 -7.26 20.52
N ARG A 65 12.63 -7.98 21.18
CA ARG A 65 11.94 -7.47 22.37
C ARG A 65 12.91 -7.19 23.50
N ALA A 66 13.85 -8.11 23.73
CA ALA A 66 14.84 -7.97 24.79
C ALA A 66 15.76 -6.76 24.54
N VAL A 67 16.23 -6.59 23.29
CA VAL A 67 17.10 -5.45 22.92
C VAL A 67 16.33 -4.13 23.00
N VAL A 68 15.10 -4.07 22.49
CA VAL A 68 14.28 -2.84 22.56
C VAL A 68 13.96 -2.48 24.01
N ASN A 69 13.61 -3.47 24.86
CA ASN A 69 13.41 -3.19 26.29
C ASN A 69 14.68 -2.65 26.94
N GLY A 70 15.85 -3.24 26.66
CA GLY A 70 17.12 -2.74 27.17
C GLY A 70 17.44 -1.31 26.72
N LEU A 71 17.10 -0.95 25.48
CA LEU A 71 17.22 0.43 25.00
C LEU A 71 16.26 1.37 25.73
N CYS A 72 15.01 0.95 25.97
CA CYS A 72 14.06 1.73 26.76
C CYS A 72 14.54 1.94 28.19
N ASP A 73 15.04 0.88 28.84
CA ASP A 73 15.57 0.94 30.20
C ASP A 73 16.80 1.88 30.29
N ALA A 74 17.71 1.78 29.32
CA ALA A 74 18.89 2.64 29.25
C ALA A 74 18.57 4.11 29.00
N SER A 75 17.44 4.41 28.34
CA SER A 75 16.95 5.77 28.09
C SER A 75 15.96 6.26 29.16
N ALA A 76 15.64 5.47 30.15
CA ALA A 76 14.72 5.83 31.21
C ALA A 76 15.22 7.07 31.97
N GLY A 77 14.39 8.13 31.99
CA GLY A 77 14.75 9.43 32.60
C GLY A 77 15.34 10.46 31.64
N ASP A 78 15.67 10.10 30.40
CA ASP A 78 16.02 11.10 29.38
C ASP A 78 14.73 11.74 28.82
N THR A 79 14.47 12.98 29.28
CA THR A 79 13.29 13.76 28.83
C THR A 79 13.66 14.82 27.79
N ALA A 80 14.90 14.82 27.32
CA ALA A 80 15.39 15.84 26.38
C ALA A 80 14.72 15.66 25.00
N ARG A 81 13.92 16.66 24.59
CA ARG A 81 13.27 16.72 23.26
C ARG A 81 14.22 17.30 22.21
N ARG A 82 15.35 16.64 21.99
CA ARG A 82 16.38 17.12 21.04
C ARG A 82 15.97 16.98 19.57
N HIS A 83 14.92 16.20 19.29
CA HIS A 83 14.49 15.85 17.93
C HIS A 83 13.28 16.66 17.43
N ASP A 84 12.74 17.57 18.25
CA ASP A 84 11.55 18.35 17.86
C ASP A 84 11.73 19.09 16.52
N PRO A 85 12.85 19.80 16.24
CA PRO A 85 13.03 20.44 14.93
C PRO A 85 13.03 19.47 13.74
N PHE A 86 13.58 18.27 13.92
CA PHE A 86 13.57 17.24 12.88
C PHE A 86 12.16 16.70 12.66
N LEU A 87 11.41 16.45 13.72
CA LEU A 87 10.02 16.01 13.63
C LEU A 87 9.14 17.09 12.97
N ASP A 88 9.35 18.37 13.28
CA ASP A 88 8.59 19.47 12.69
C ASP A 88 8.90 19.62 11.19
N LEU A 89 10.15 19.42 10.78
CA LEU A 89 10.51 19.33 9.36
C LEU A 89 9.75 18.20 8.66
N LEU A 90 9.74 16.98 9.23
CA LEU A 90 9.04 15.84 8.63
C LEU A 90 7.52 16.06 8.57
N ARG A 91 6.93 16.67 9.61
CA ARG A 91 5.51 17.05 9.63
C ARG A 91 5.17 18.07 8.55
N SER A 92 6.05 19.07 8.35
CA SER A 92 5.88 20.07 7.30
C SER A 92 5.88 19.44 5.90
N GLU A 93 6.80 18.50 5.63
CA GLU A 93 6.84 17.79 4.35
C GLU A 93 5.59 16.92 4.12
N GLU A 94 5.10 16.29 5.18
CA GLU A 94 3.85 15.51 5.12
C GLU A 94 2.64 16.42 4.84
N ALA A 95 2.53 17.56 5.50
CA ALA A 95 1.46 18.52 5.29
C ALA A 95 1.41 19.04 3.85
N LYS A 96 2.56 19.38 3.25
CA LYS A 96 2.65 19.78 1.83
C LYS A 96 2.12 18.70 0.88
N SER A 97 2.36 17.43 1.19
CA SER A 97 1.84 16.32 0.39
C SER A 97 0.33 16.14 0.56
N GLN A 98 -0.17 16.30 1.78
CA GLN A 98 -1.61 16.25 2.06
C GLN A 98 -2.36 17.37 1.34
N ASP A 99 -1.81 18.59 1.32
CA ASP A 99 -2.42 19.71 0.58
C ASP A 99 -2.50 19.45 -0.93
N LYS A 100 -1.45 18.85 -1.52
CA LYS A 100 -1.50 18.44 -2.94
C LYS A 100 -2.57 17.38 -3.18
N ASN A 101 -2.69 16.40 -2.30
CA ASN A 101 -3.70 15.35 -2.41
C ASN A 101 -5.11 15.93 -2.25
N ARG A 102 -5.31 16.90 -1.33
CA ARG A 102 -6.59 17.58 -1.14
C ARG A 102 -7.07 18.27 -2.42
N ALA A 103 -6.19 19.00 -3.10
CA ALA A 103 -6.53 19.63 -4.37
C ALA A 103 -7.01 18.63 -5.44
N ILE A 104 -6.40 17.42 -5.47
CA ILE A 104 -6.80 16.34 -6.37
C ILE A 104 -8.17 15.77 -5.96
N ILE A 105 -8.38 15.57 -4.66
CA ILE A 105 -9.63 15.03 -4.10
C ILE A 105 -10.80 15.99 -4.39
N ASP A 106 -10.60 17.29 -4.16
CA ASP A 106 -11.63 18.31 -4.31
C ASP A 106 -12.00 18.57 -5.78
N ALA A 107 -11.11 18.24 -6.73
CA ALA A 107 -11.32 18.47 -8.16
C ALA A 107 -12.47 17.64 -8.76
N ASN A 108 -12.93 16.58 -8.13
CA ASN A 108 -13.99 15.67 -8.62
C ASN A 108 -13.83 15.29 -10.10
N ALA A 109 -12.61 15.01 -10.52
CA ALA A 109 -12.28 14.77 -11.93
C ALA A 109 -12.81 13.41 -12.42
N THR A 110 -13.25 13.38 -13.68
CA THR A 110 -13.61 12.15 -14.41
C THR A 110 -12.72 12.05 -15.66
N PRO A 111 -12.01 10.92 -15.89
CA PRO A 111 -11.96 9.70 -15.09
C PRO A 111 -11.44 9.91 -13.66
N ILE A 112 -11.89 9.07 -12.72
CA ILE A 112 -11.56 9.21 -11.30
C ILE A 112 -10.04 9.12 -11.07
N HIS A 113 -9.48 10.12 -10.41
CA HIS A 113 -8.06 10.06 -10.04
C HIS A 113 -7.81 9.00 -8.95
N PRO A 114 -6.78 8.13 -9.06
CA PRO A 114 -6.51 7.08 -8.06
C PRO A 114 -6.40 7.58 -6.61
N ILE A 115 -5.85 8.79 -6.40
CA ILE A 115 -5.80 9.44 -5.06
C ILE A 115 -7.19 9.66 -4.48
N ARG A 116 -8.19 10.04 -5.30
CA ARG A 116 -9.57 10.19 -4.84
C ARG A 116 -10.13 8.84 -4.38
N LEU A 117 -9.95 7.78 -5.15
CA LEU A 117 -10.40 6.45 -4.77
C LEU A 117 -9.77 5.99 -3.44
N VAL A 118 -8.46 6.08 -3.29
CA VAL A 118 -7.80 5.62 -2.06
C VAL A 118 -8.11 6.50 -0.86
N HIS A 119 -8.44 7.79 -1.06
CA HIS A 119 -8.96 8.66 -0.02
C HIS A 119 -10.33 8.17 0.50
N GLU A 120 -11.28 7.91 -0.41
CA GLU A 120 -12.60 7.41 -0.04
C GLU A 120 -12.52 6.05 0.69
N ILE A 121 -11.60 5.19 0.27
CA ILE A 121 -11.33 3.94 0.99
C ILE A 121 -10.81 4.25 2.40
N ASN A 122 -9.82 5.14 2.55
CA ASN A 122 -9.28 5.48 3.88
C ASN A 122 -10.35 5.97 4.85
N GLU A 123 -11.22 6.88 4.37
CA GLU A 123 -12.34 7.41 5.16
C GLU A 123 -13.43 6.36 5.45
N PHE A 124 -13.50 5.30 4.63
CA PHE A 124 -14.44 4.20 4.80
C PHE A 124 -13.98 3.16 5.83
N LEU A 125 -12.68 3.02 6.07
CA LEU A 125 -12.14 2.02 7.00
C LEU A 125 -12.63 2.26 8.42
N LEU A 126 -13.06 1.20 9.08
CA LEU A 126 -13.34 1.18 10.51
C LEU A 126 -12.03 1.00 11.30
N GLU A 127 -12.06 1.31 12.60
CA GLU A 127 -10.87 1.18 13.46
C GLU A 127 -10.27 -0.22 13.44
N ASP A 128 -11.09 -1.25 13.28
CA ASP A 128 -10.67 -2.66 13.31
C ASP A 128 -10.66 -3.33 11.93
N THR A 129 -10.74 -2.55 10.84
CA THR A 129 -10.69 -3.10 9.48
C THR A 129 -9.32 -3.70 9.18
N VAL A 130 -9.32 -4.87 8.53
CA VAL A 130 -8.15 -5.41 7.83
C VAL A 130 -8.17 -4.88 6.42
N TYR A 131 -7.26 -3.97 6.11
CA TYR A 131 -7.02 -3.49 4.76
C TYR A 131 -6.00 -4.36 4.04
N ILE A 132 -6.31 -4.76 2.81
CA ILE A 132 -5.44 -5.60 1.98
C ILE A 132 -5.19 -4.89 0.66
N GLY A 133 -3.93 -4.73 0.28
CA GLY A 133 -3.54 -4.20 -1.03
C GLY A 133 -3.05 -5.31 -1.95
N ASP A 134 -3.69 -5.48 -3.12
CA ASP A 134 -3.29 -6.44 -4.14
C ASP A 134 -3.19 -5.76 -5.51
N GLY A 135 -2.00 -5.44 -5.91
CA GLY A 135 -1.74 -4.74 -7.15
C GLY A 135 -0.39 -4.05 -7.15
N GLY A 136 -0.07 -3.40 -8.25
CA GLY A 136 1.16 -2.64 -8.41
C GLY A 136 0.92 -1.15 -8.10
N ASP A 137 0.58 -0.39 -9.14
CA ASP A 137 0.48 1.06 -9.09
C ASP A 137 -0.60 1.55 -8.12
N ILE A 138 -1.80 0.94 -8.16
CA ILE A 138 -2.91 1.32 -7.29
C ILE A 138 -2.59 1.11 -5.79
N VAL A 139 -1.88 0.04 -5.45
CA VAL A 139 -1.44 -0.21 -4.06
C VAL A 139 -0.38 0.79 -3.63
N THR A 140 0.48 1.24 -4.56
CA THR A 140 1.44 2.30 -4.27
C THR A 140 0.74 3.64 -3.98
N PHE A 141 -0.35 3.97 -4.70
CA PHE A 141 -1.20 5.11 -4.34
C PHE A 141 -1.78 4.95 -2.93
N SER A 142 -2.31 3.77 -2.61
CA SER A 142 -2.92 3.53 -1.29
C SER A 142 -1.91 3.65 -0.16
N GLY A 143 -0.68 3.17 -0.34
CA GLY A 143 0.39 3.30 0.65
C GLY A 143 0.73 4.75 1.02
N SER A 144 0.41 5.73 0.15
CA SER A 144 0.60 7.15 0.43
C SER A 144 -0.54 7.79 1.22
N VAL A 145 -1.74 7.18 1.22
CA VAL A 145 -2.97 7.77 1.79
C VAL A 145 -3.56 6.94 2.92
N VAL A 146 -3.70 5.61 2.72
CA VAL A 146 -4.38 4.73 3.67
C VAL A 146 -3.57 4.62 4.97
N ARG A 147 -4.27 4.78 6.09
CA ARG A 147 -3.71 4.72 7.45
C ARG A 147 -4.43 3.64 8.26
N PRO A 148 -3.82 2.45 8.41
CA PRO A 148 -4.38 1.43 9.29
C PRO A 148 -4.36 1.92 10.74
N HIS A 149 -5.43 1.66 11.47
CA HIS A 149 -5.60 2.15 12.85
C HIS A 149 -4.94 1.23 13.88
N LYS A 150 -4.82 -0.07 13.59
CA LYS A 150 -4.26 -1.07 14.52
C LYS A 150 -3.12 -1.87 13.89
N PRO A 151 -2.19 -2.40 14.71
CA PRO A 151 -1.22 -3.38 14.25
C PRO A 151 -1.91 -4.57 13.58
N GLY A 152 -1.35 -5.05 12.44
CA GLY A 152 -1.98 -6.10 11.64
C GLY A 152 -3.17 -5.63 10.81
N GLY A 153 -3.46 -4.33 10.77
CA GLY A 153 -4.52 -3.73 9.93
C GLY A 153 -4.12 -3.50 8.49
N TRP A 154 -2.89 -3.81 8.08
CA TRP A 154 -2.41 -3.71 6.71
C TRP A 154 -1.77 -5.02 6.27
N MET A 155 -2.19 -5.53 5.11
CA MET A 155 -1.57 -6.68 4.45
C MET A 155 -1.31 -6.35 2.97
N ASP A 156 -0.18 -6.81 2.46
CA ASP A 156 0.17 -6.79 1.04
C ASP A 156 1.16 -7.95 0.74
N PRO A 157 1.50 -8.24 -0.51
CA PRO A 157 2.42 -9.33 -0.85
C PRO A 157 3.86 -9.10 -0.40
N GLY A 158 4.16 -7.97 0.23
CA GLY A 158 5.49 -7.62 0.72
C GLY A 158 6.54 -7.50 -0.40
N PRO A 159 7.81 -7.82 -0.10
CA PRO A 159 8.93 -7.59 -1.03
C PRO A 159 8.92 -8.50 -2.27
N LEU A 160 8.22 -9.62 -2.24
CA LEU A 160 8.10 -10.52 -3.39
C LEU A 160 7.20 -9.93 -4.48
N GLY A 161 6.26 -9.03 -4.11
CA GLY A 161 5.39 -8.35 -5.06
C GLY A 161 4.46 -9.29 -5.84
N THR A 162 4.13 -10.46 -5.28
CA THR A 162 3.23 -11.42 -5.90
C THR A 162 1.83 -10.82 -6.02
N LEU A 163 1.26 -10.85 -7.22
CA LEU A 163 -0.11 -10.40 -7.47
C LEU A 163 -1.10 -11.57 -7.33
N GLY A 164 -2.39 -11.23 -7.12
CA GLY A 164 -3.45 -12.22 -6.96
C GLY A 164 -3.57 -12.79 -5.55
N VAL A 165 -3.00 -12.12 -4.54
CA VAL A 165 -3.06 -12.58 -3.14
C VAL A 165 -4.29 -12.09 -2.39
N GLY A 166 -4.97 -11.06 -2.91
CA GLY A 166 -5.98 -10.30 -2.16
C GLY A 166 -7.16 -11.13 -1.70
N THR A 167 -7.74 -11.95 -2.58
CA THR A 167 -8.88 -12.81 -2.23
C THR A 167 -8.47 -13.88 -1.21
N GLY A 168 -7.29 -14.50 -1.40
CA GLY A 168 -6.76 -15.48 -0.43
C GLY A 168 -6.48 -14.89 0.95
N PHE A 169 -5.92 -13.67 1.01
CA PHE A 169 -5.71 -12.97 2.28
C PHE A 169 -7.02 -12.54 2.95
N ALA A 170 -8.02 -12.11 2.16
CA ALA A 170 -9.35 -11.80 2.66
C ALA A 170 -10.02 -13.04 3.25
N MET A 171 -9.93 -14.18 2.56
CA MET A 171 -10.46 -15.47 3.02
C MET A 171 -9.83 -15.87 4.35
N ALA A 172 -8.51 -15.85 4.44
CA ALA A 172 -7.78 -16.17 5.66
C ALA A 172 -8.18 -15.23 6.81
N SER A 173 -8.28 -13.93 6.53
CA SER A 173 -8.69 -12.93 7.54
C SER A 173 -10.09 -13.19 8.06
N LYS A 174 -11.06 -13.49 7.18
CA LYS A 174 -12.45 -13.78 7.59
C LYS A 174 -12.59 -15.11 8.32
N LEU A 175 -11.78 -16.12 8.00
CA LEU A 175 -11.80 -17.41 8.70
C LEU A 175 -11.19 -17.31 10.10
N LEU A 176 -10.10 -16.54 10.25
CA LEU A 176 -9.42 -16.37 11.53
C LEU A 176 -10.09 -15.34 12.46
N GLN A 177 -10.72 -14.32 11.86
CA GLN A 177 -11.33 -13.20 12.58
C GLN A 177 -12.66 -12.82 11.92
N PRO A 178 -13.69 -13.66 12.05
CA PRO A 178 -14.96 -13.51 11.31
C PRO A 178 -15.67 -12.19 11.56
N GLU A 179 -15.52 -11.60 12.75
CA GLU A 179 -16.17 -10.33 13.14
C GLU A 179 -15.47 -9.09 12.55
N ARG A 180 -14.21 -9.22 12.12
CA ARG A 180 -13.49 -8.06 11.57
C ARG A 180 -13.97 -7.71 10.17
N ASP A 181 -14.07 -6.41 9.93
CA ASP A 181 -14.28 -5.89 8.59
C ASP A 181 -13.04 -6.12 7.71
N VAL A 182 -13.24 -6.52 6.47
CA VAL A 182 -12.14 -6.76 5.52
C VAL A 182 -12.39 -5.97 4.24
N VAL A 183 -11.45 -5.11 3.90
CA VAL A 183 -11.46 -4.30 2.68
C VAL A 183 -10.22 -4.63 1.84
N VAL A 184 -10.42 -5.00 0.60
CA VAL A 184 -9.33 -5.30 -0.34
C VAL A 184 -9.33 -4.29 -1.47
N LEU A 185 -8.21 -3.64 -1.72
CA LEU A 185 -8.00 -2.86 -2.94
C LEU A 185 -7.22 -3.69 -3.95
N PHE A 186 -7.85 -3.97 -5.07
CA PHE A 186 -7.26 -4.68 -6.20
C PHE A 186 -6.90 -3.73 -7.34
N GLY A 187 -5.82 -4.01 -8.05
CA GLY A 187 -5.72 -3.63 -9.46
C GLY A 187 -6.56 -4.59 -10.32
N ASP A 188 -7.08 -4.10 -11.44
CA ASP A 188 -7.85 -4.89 -12.39
C ASP A 188 -7.09 -6.12 -12.89
N GLY A 189 -5.83 -5.94 -13.27
CA GLY A 189 -4.97 -7.05 -13.68
C GLY A 189 -4.70 -8.03 -12.54
N SER A 190 -4.43 -7.56 -11.31
CA SER A 190 -4.14 -8.47 -10.20
C SER A 190 -5.36 -9.28 -9.78
N PHE A 191 -6.55 -8.69 -9.76
CA PHE A 191 -7.79 -9.43 -9.55
C PHE A 191 -8.00 -10.50 -10.63
N GLY A 192 -7.67 -10.18 -11.89
CA GLY A 192 -7.78 -11.11 -13.01
C GLY A 192 -6.97 -12.39 -12.87
N LEU A 193 -5.93 -12.42 -12.03
CA LEU A 193 -5.11 -13.62 -11.81
C LEU A 193 -5.81 -14.68 -10.96
N THR A 194 -6.57 -14.29 -9.95
CA THR A 194 -7.22 -15.20 -8.98
C THR A 194 -8.67 -14.85 -8.71
N GLY A 195 -9.30 -14.07 -9.59
CA GLY A 195 -10.67 -13.58 -9.39
C GLY A 195 -11.71 -14.68 -9.15
N PHE A 196 -11.51 -15.88 -9.68
CA PHE A 196 -12.41 -17.01 -9.43
C PHE A 196 -12.42 -17.50 -7.98
N ASP A 197 -11.43 -17.17 -7.16
CA ASP A 197 -11.46 -17.43 -5.71
C ASP A 197 -12.58 -16.65 -5.01
N PHE A 198 -13.13 -15.61 -5.67
CA PHE A 198 -14.32 -14.90 -5.22
C PHE A 198 -15.54 -15.83 -5.07
N GLU A 199 -15.71 -16.82 -5.96
CA GLU A 199 -16.73 -17.84 -5.82
C GLU A 199 -16.59 -18.60 -4.49
N THR A 200 -15.35 -18.94 -4.14
CA THR A 200 -15.09 -19.63 -2.87
C THR A 200 -15.51 -18.78 -1.66
N MET A 201 -15.29 -17.47 -1.70
CA MET A 201 -15.80 -16.56 -0.66
C MET A 201 -17.33 -16.56 -0.60
N VAL A 202 -18.00 -16.51 -1.77
CA VAL A 202 -19.47 -16.54 -1.86
C VAL A 202 -20.03 -17.87 -1.31
N ARG A 203 -19.52 -18.98 -1.76
CA ARG A 203 -19.96 -20.33 -1.35
C ARG A 203 -19.78 -20.56 0.15
N ASN A 204 -18.71 -20.01 0.74
CA ASN A 204 -18.43 -20.12 2.18
C ASN A 204 -19.02 -18.96 3.01
N LYS A 205 -19.77 -18.04 2.40
CA LYS A 205 -20.42 -16.90 3.06
C LYS A 205 -19.42 -16.06 3.88
N LEU A 206 -18.29 -15.71 3.27
CA LEU A 206 -17.24 -14.91 3.86
C LEU A 206 -17.33 -13.46 3.34
N PRO A 207 -18.12 -12.57 3.96
CA PRO A 207 -18.34 -11.21 3.47
C PRO A 207 -17.07 -10.38 3.56
N PHE A 208 -16.77 -9.64 2.48
CA PHE A 208 -15.72 -8.63 2.42
C PHE A 208 -16.06 -7.59 1.34
N VAL A 209 -15.42 -6.43 1.39
CA VAL A 209 -15.55 -5.40 0.36
C VAL A 209 -14.29 -5.38 -0.49
N GLY A 210 -14.37 -5.93 -1.72
CA GLY A 210 -13.34 -5.81 -2.74
C GLY A 210 -13.57 -4.53 -3.55
N VAL A 211 -12.56 -3.71 -3.69
CA VAL A 211 -12.58 -2.49 -4.52
C VAL A 211 -11.59 -2.68 -5.64
N ILE A 212 -12.05 -2.60 -6.88
CA ILE A 212 -11.18 -2.74 -8.05
C ILE A 212 -10.89 -1.36 -8.62
N GLY A 213 -9.63 -0.94 -8.56
CA GLY A 213 -9.16 0.23 -9.29
C GLY A 213 -8.96 -0.14 -10.76
N ASN A 214 -10.05 0.00 -11.53
CA ASN A 214 -10.13 -0.43 -12.92
C ASN A 214 -9.67 0.67 -13.86
N ASN A 215 -8.44 0.56 -14.36
CA ASN A 215 -7.92 1.45 -15.40
C ASN A 215 -7.69 0.73 -16.73
N ALA A 216 -8.14 -0.51 -16.85
CA ALA A 216 -7.97 -1.39 -18.00
C ALA A 216 -6.50 -1.46 -18.45
N SER A 217 -5.55 -1.62 -17.47
CA SER A 217 -4.12 -1.60 -17.80
C SER A 217 -3.22 -2.19 -16.70
N TRP A 218 -2.17 -2.89 -17.11
CA TRP A 218 -1.00 -3.21 -16.28
C TRP A 218 -0.11 -1.97 -16.08
N ASN A 219 -0.66 -0.93 -15.44
CA ASN A 219 -0.11 0.43 -15.47
C ASN A 219 1.33 0.54 -14.95
N GLN A 220 1.70 -0.22 -13.94
CA GLN A 220 3.06 -0.21 -13.41
C GLN A 220 4.08 -0.68 -14.45
N ILE A 221 3.75 -1.72 -15.21
CA ILE A 221 4.62 -2.26 -16.26
C ILE A 221 4.56 -1.37 -17.50
N ARG A 222 3.36 -0.92 -17.89
CA ARG A 222 3.14 0.00 -19.00
C ARG A 222 4.04 1.25 -18.90
N TYR A 223 4.10 1.87 -17.74
CA TYR A 223 4.93 3.05 -17.51
C TYR A 223 6.43 2.78 -17.75
N GLY A 224 6.94 1.67 -17.21
CA GLY A 224 8.33 1.29 -17.40
C GLY A 224 8.68 1.00 -18.85
N GLN A 225 7.81 0.29 -19.56
CA GLN A 225 7.99 -0.03 -20.97
C GLN A 225 7.88 1.21 -21.84
N ALA A 226 6.88 2.08 -21.61
CA ALA A 226 6.69 3.32 -22.36
C ALA A 226 7.91 4.25 -22.25
N ARG A 227 8.49 4.37 -21.06
CA ARG A 227 9.72 5.14 -20.86
C ARG A 227 10.93 4.57 -21.61
N LYS A 228 11.02 3.25 -21.72
CA LYS A 228 12.20 2.59 -22.31
C LYS A 228 12.08 2.43 -23.82
N TYR A 229 10.88 2.19 -24.33
CA TYR A 229 10.65 1.77 -25.70
C TYR A 229 9.69 2.67 -26.51
N GLY A 230 9.16 3.73 -25.88
CA GLY A 230 8.14 4.61 -26.46
C GLY A 230 6.72 4.18 -26.10
N ALA A 231 5.75 5.15 -26.19
CA ALA A 231 4.38 4.95 -25.74
C ALA A 231 3.68 3.77 -26.44
N GLU A 232 3.80 3.69 -27.76
CA GLU A 232 3.18 2.61 -28.55
C GLU A 232 3.61 1.22 -28.08
N ARG A 233 4.91 1.03 -27.86
CA ARG A 233 5.42 -0.24 -27.33
C ARG A 233 5.09 -0.46 -25.85
N GLY A 234 4.90 0.62 -25.10
CA GLY A 234 4.45 0.56 -23.72
C GLY A 234 3.06 -0.05 -23.59
N ASP A 235 2.21 0.12 -24.59
CA ASP A 235 0.84 -0.39 -24.60
C ASP A 235 0.75 -1.88 -24.94
N VAL A 236 1.75 -2.44 -25.66
CA VAL A 236 1.75 -3.83 -26.08
C VAL A 236 1.70 -4.77 -24.89
N GLY A 237 0.64 -5.58 -24.78
CA GLY A 237 0.41 -6.53 -23.70
C GLY A 237 0.05 -5.91 -22.35
N ASN A 238 -0.02 -4.57 -22.26
CA ASN A 238 -0.33 -3.86 -21.02
C ASN A 238 -1.71 -3.20 -21.01
N ILE A 239 -2.31 -2.99 -22.17
CA ILE A 239 -3.70 -2.53 -22.24
C ILE A 239 -4.61 -3.74 -22.10
N LEU A 240 -5.58 -3.60 -21.21
CA LEU A 240 -6.64 -4.57 -20.97
C LEU A 240 -7.97 -4.02 -21.52
N ASP A 241 -8.95 -4.91 -21.73
CA ASP A 241 -10.31 -4.48 -22.01
C ASP A 241 -11.01 -3.97 -20.74
N ASP A 242 -12.06 -3.19 -20.92
CA ASP A 242 -12.92 -2.71 -19.85
C ASP A 242 -13.81 -3.83 -19.31
N VAL A 243 -13.25 -4.67 -18.44
CA VAL A 243 -13.95 -5.78 -17.82
C VAL A 243 -14.96 -5.25 -16.78
N ARG A 244 -16.17 -5.81 -16.80
CA ARG A 244 -17.25 -5.51 -15.87
C ARG A 244 -17.16 -6.41 -14.64
N PHE A 245 -16.31 -6.02 -13.69
CA PHE A 245 -16.10 -6.79 -12.46
C PHE A 245 -17.32 -6.78 -11.53
N ASP A 246 -18.16 -5.76 -11.62
CA ASP A 246 -19.46 -5.74 -10.94
C ASP A 246 -20.36 -6.89 -11.42
N ARG A 247 -20.45 -7.12 -12.73
CA ARG A 247 -21.22 -8.22 -13.32
C ARG A 247 -20.60 -9.59 -13.01
N PHE A 248 -19.27 -9.65 -12.95
CA PHE A 248 -18.59 -10.85 -12.50
C PHE A 248 -19.02 -11.23 -11.07
N ALA A 249 -19.03 -10.28 -10.13
CA ALA A 249 -19.48 -10.54 -8.76
C ALA A 249 -20.94 -11.04 -8.72
N GLU A 250 -21.84 -10.39 -9.45
CA GLU A 250 -23.25 -10.77 -9.54
C GLU A 250 -23.41 -12.20 -10.10
N SER A 251 -22.66 -12.54 -11.15
CA SER A 251 -22.72 -13.87 -11.77
C SER A 251 -22.28 -15.01 -10.84
N MET A 252 -21.42 -14.70 -9.86
CA MET A 252 -20.98 -15.63 -8.81
C MET A 252 -21.90 -15.63 -7.57
N GLY A 253 -22.96 -14.81 -7.54
CA GLY A 253 -23.91 -14.72 -6.43
C GLY A 253 -23.51 -13.72 -5.33
N GLY A 254 -22.42 -12.98 -5.51
CA GLY A 254 -22.00 -11.86 -4.67
C GLY A 254 -22.77 -10.57 -4.96
N PHE A 255 -22.29 -9.47 -4.41
CA PHE A 255 -22.77 -8.11 -4.69
C PHE A 255 -21.80 -7.41 -5.64
N GLY A 256 -22.32 -6.78 -6.69
CA GLY A 256 -21.52 -6.01 -7.66
C GLY A 256 -22.08 -4.61 -7.86
N ILE A 257 -21.21 -3.62 -7.93
CA ILE A 257 -21.58 -2.24 -8.27
C ILE A 257 -20.44 -1.57 -9.04
N ARG A 258 -20.78 -0.84 -10.11
CA ARG A 258 -19.80 -0.07 -10.89
C ARG A 258 -19.92 1.42 -10.59
N VAL A 259 -18.77 2.07 -10.49
CA VAL A 259 -18.63 3.50 -10.18
C VAL A 259 -17.80 4.18 -11.25
N THR A 260 -18.34 5.26 -11.81
CA THR A 260 -17.67 6.13 -12.81
C THR A 260 -17.63 7.59 -12.38
N ASP A 261 -18.43 7.96 -11.37
CA ASP A 261 -18.45 9.30 -10.78
C ASP A 261 -17.79 9.27 -9.39
N PRO A 262 -16.87 10.20 -9.08
CA PRO A 262 -16.23 10.28 -7.77
C PRO A 262 -17.20 10.38 -6.59
N ALA A 263 -18.36 11.02 -6.77
CA ALA A 263 -19.37 11.19 -5.73
C ALA A 263 -20.06 9.87 -5.34
N ASP A 264 -20.05 8.88 -6.23
CA ASP A 264 -20.70 7.59 -6.01
C ASP A 264 -19.79 6.58 -5.29
N ILE A 265 -18.49 6.87 -5.09
CA ILE A 265 -17.55 5.92 -4.48
C ILE A 265 -18.01 5.56 -3.06
N ARG A 266 -18.22 6.56 -2.21
CA ARG A 266 -18.61 6.34 -0.81
C ARG A 266 -19.95 5.61 -0.68
N PRO A 267 -21.02 6.03 -1.36
CA PRO A 267 -22.29 5.29 -1.36
C PRO A 267 -22.17 3.85 -1.85
N ALA A 268 -21.30 3.59 -2.84
CA ALA A 268 -21.08 2.23 -3.34
C ALA A 268 -20.36 1.33 -2.32
N LEU A 269 -19.35 1.86 -1.63
CA LEU A 269 -18.65 1.15 -0.55
C LEU A 269 -19.60 0.78 0.60
N GLU A 270 -20.46 1.73 1.00
CA GLU A 270 -21.46 1.51 2.05
C GLU A 270 -22.47 0.42 1.65
N LYS A 271 -23.03 0.51 0.43
CA LYS A 271 -23.94 -0.54 -0.10
C LYS A 271 -23.26 -1.91 -0.17
N ALA A 272 -21.99 -1.95 -0.55
CA ALA A 272 -21.23 -3.19 -0.62
C ALA A 272 -21.10 -3.84 0.78
N ARG A 273 -20.75 -3.06 1.80
CA ARG A 273 -20.67 -3.53 3.19
C ARG A 273 -22.04 -3.98 3.70
N ASP A 274 -23.08 -3.17 3.50
CA ASP A 274 -24.43 -3.40 3.99
C ASP A 274 -25.09 -4.62 3.32
N SER A 275 -24.62 -5.03 2.14
CA SER A 275 -25.09 -6.25 1.46
C SER A 275 -24.87 -7.52 2.28
N GLY A 276 -23.91 -7.51 3.22
CA GLY A 276 -23.53 -8.70 4.00
C GLY A 276 -22.96 -9.84 3.16
N LYS A 277 -22.62 -9.60 1.90
CA LYS A 277 -22.10 -10.57 0.95
C LYS A 277 -20.64 -10.26 0.60
N PRO A 278 -19.89 -11.21 0.04
CA PRO A 278 -18.71 -10.86 -0.74
C PRO A 278 -19.11 -9.88 -1.85
N ALA A 279 -18.41 -8.74 -1.90
CA ALA A 279 -18.79 -7.63 -2.77
C ALA A 279 -17.62 -7.15 -3.61
N LEU A 280 -17.90 -6.70 -4.85
CA LEU A 280 -16.94 -6.00 -5.70
C LEU A 280 -17.49 -4.62 -6.09
N VAL A 281 -16.74 -3.59 -5.75
CA VAL A 281 -16.95 -2.20 -6.20
C VAL A 281 -15.97 -1.95 -7.33
N ASP A 282 -16.46 -1.95 -8.57
CA ASP A 282 -15.67 -1.76 -9.80
C ASP A 282 -15.56 -0.25 -10.10
N VAL A 283 -14.46 0.38 -9.74
CA VAL A 283 -14.26 1.83 -9.87
C VAL A 283 -13.38 2.14 -11.08
N VAL A 284 -13.94 2.83 -12.08
CA VAL A 284 -13.21 3.25 -13.27
C VAL A 284 -12.30 4.43 -12.93
N ILE A 285 -10.99 4.21 -13.03
CA ILE A 285 -9.98 5.21 -12.69
C ILE A 285 -9.14 5.64 -13.88
N ASP A 286 -8.49 6.81 -13.77
CA ASP A 286 -7.66 7.39 -14.82
C ASP A 286 -6.38 6.57 -15.06
N ARG A 287 -6.26 6.01 -16.28
CA ARG A 287 -5.11 5.23 -16.75
C ARG A 287 -3.84 6.07 -16.87
N GLU A 288 -3.96 7.36 -17.12
CA GLU A 288 -2.79 8.22 -17.36
C GLU A 288 -2.20 8.80 -16.08
N LYS A 289 -2.71 8.38 -14.92
CA LYS A 289 -2.16 8.73 -13.61
C LYS A 289 -1.31 7.60 -13.05
N TYR A 290 -0.08 7.93 -12.73
CA TYR A 290 0.90 7.01 -12.17
C TYR A 290 1.32 7.45 -10.78
N SER A 291 1.51 6.50 -9.88
CA SER A 291 2.03 6.78 -8.55
C SER A 291 3.49 7.21 -8.58
N SER A 292 3.92 7.96 -7.58
CA SER A 292 5.34 8.31 -7.42
C SER A 292 6.24 7.08 -7.30
N GLY A 293 5.73 6.00 -6.72
CA GLY A 293 6.46 4.73 -6.62
C GLY A 293 6.72 4.12 -7.99
N THR A 294 5.70 4.07 -8.85
CA THR A 294 5.84 3.61 -10.23
C THR A 294 6.80 4.49 -11.04
N MET A 295 6.66 5.82 -10.94
CA MET A 295 7.52 6.75 -11.66
C MET A 295 9.00 6.68 -11.22
N ASN A 296 9.28 6.32 -9.99
CA ASN A 296 10.61 6.28 -9.41
C ASN A 296 11.14 4.86 -9.18
N GLN A 297 10.58 3.86 -9.85
CA GLN A 297 11.05 2.50 -9.74
C GLN A 297 12.53 2.34 -10.09
N THR A 298 13.28 1.75 -9.16
CA THR A 298 14.67 1.38 -9.35
C THR A 298 14.88 -0.14 -9.45
N MET A 299 13.77 -0.89 -9.44
CA MET A 299 13.78 -2.36 -9.31
C MET A 299 14.50 -3.09 -10.43
N TYR A 300 14.54 -2.51 -11.62
CA TYR A 300 15.01 -3.18 -12.82
C TYR A 300 16.15 -2.39 -13.52
N LYS A 301 16.98 -1.71 -12.74
CA LYS A 301 18.20 -1.08 -13.27
C LYS A 301 19.38 -2.00 -13.13
#